data_ba16d585816962d36be1a6026a494435
#
_entry.id   ba16d585816962d36be1a6026a494435
#
_cell.length_a   1.000
_cell.length_b   1.000
_cell.length_c   1.000
_cell.angle_alpha   90.00
_cell.angle_beta   90.00
_cell.angle_gamma   90.00
#
_symmetry.space_group_name_H-M   'P 1'
#
loop_
_entity.id
_entity.type
_entity.pdbx_description
1 polymer ?
#
loop_
_entity_poly.entity_id
_entity_poly.type
_entity_poly.pdbx_seq_one_letter_code
_entity_poly.pdbx_strand_id
1 'polypeptide(L)'
;MKRREFLIMAGIAAFGSTSLVGYPTQTKEDIFDPLNEKGIHPILKKDHPYIFIDSCMQIWPDAQFQDAHRYGVTSYAVTAWNPHDTLDLALEALMFWHLIARKYPDLSVVYTVDDIKKAKKNKKATLLLASQCGDFIEYKLHRIEALTKLGLRMLIPAYSLSNHICGGCLDKTDQGLTSFGQLVVDECNRVGLLLDCSHLGKRSSLEIIQRSQQPVVFSHSSTKALADNPRNIDDEQIKACAAKKGVIGLSPWGPMTMKTGQIQRPTIDDFIDHIDHVVQLLGSTDYIGVGTDMSLGTYPDHEYDPWGEPAYKDVTGTYNKHVTPNIRSPLRMVDGFSNYAEVLNFIEKLKKKGYGDTDVRKILGGNYMRVFSQVWK
;
A
#
# COMPACT_ATOMS: atom_id res chain seq x y z
N MET A 1 0.43 -19.08 31.44
CA MET A 1 -0.10 -18.43 30.24
C MET A 1 -1.57 -18.85 30.05
N LYS A 2 -2.51 -17.91 30.01
CA LYS A 2 -3.92 -18.24 29.82
C LYS A 2 -4.17 -18.59 28.35
N ARG A 3 -5.05 -19.55 28.08
CA ARG A 3 -5.38 -20.05 26.72
C ARG A 3 -5.72 -18.95 25.71
N ARG A 4 -6.19 -17.78 26.19
CA ARG A 4 -6.45 -16.58 25.40
C ARG A 4 -5.18 -15.90 24.89
N GLU A 5 -4.11 -15.88 25.66
CA GLU A 5 -2.81 -15.30 25.28
C GLU A 5 -2.10 -16.17 24.27
N PHE A 6 -2.30 -17.50 24.32
CA PHE A 6 -1.78 -18.46 23.35
C PHE A 6 -2.42 -18.26 21.96
N LEU A 7 -3.72 -18.02 21.89
CA LEU A 7 -4.41 -17.78 20.61
C LEU A 7 -4.05 -16.42 19.96
N ILE A 8 -3.77 -15.42 20.78
CA ILE A 8 -3.25 -14.13 20.30
C ILE A 8 -1.82 -14.30 19.78
N MET A 9 -0.99 -15.06 20.51
CA MET A 9 0.38 -15.38 20.10
C MET A 9 0.42 -16.30 18.86
N ALA A 10 -0.52 -17.24 18.69
CA ALA A 10 -0.60 -18.09 17.51
C ALA A 10 -0.98 -17.29 16.23
N GLY A 11 -1.89 -16.31 16.36
CA GLY A 11 -2.19 -15.37 15.26
C GLY A 11 -1.00 -14.48 14.89
N ILE A 12 -0.18 -14.11 15.87
CA ILE A 12 1.04 -13.33 15.68
C ILE A 12 2.16 -14.21 15.07
N ALA A 13 2.24 -15.49 15.45
CA ALA A 13 3.21 -16.43 14.88
C ALA A 13 2.95 -16.78 13.41
N ALA A 14 1.68 -16.70 12.94
CA ALA A 14 1.33 -16.92 11.55
C ALA A 14 1.92 -15.84 10.60
N PHE A 15 2.24 -14.65 11.12
CA PHE A 15 2.94 -13.61 10.35
C PHE A 15 4.47 -13.81 10.29
N GLY A 16 5.02 -14.79 11.01
CA GLY A 16 6.46 -14.98 11.16
C GLY A 16 7.02 -16.37 10.94
N SER A 17 6.23 -17.37 10.57
CA SER A 17 6.71 -18.75 10.54
C SER A 17 6.77 -19.40 9.16
N THR A 18 7.68 -18.94 8.33
CA THR A 18 8.29 -19.81 7.33
C THR A 18 9.77 -19.93 7.64
N SER A 19 10.13 -21.11 8.15
CA SER A 19 11.46 -21.65 8.47
C SER A 19 12.02 -21.36 9.86
N LEU A 20 12.05 -22.41 10.65
CA LEU A 20 12.98 -22.65 11.77
C LEU A 20 14.42 -22.79 11.23
N VAL A 21 14.97 -21.71 10.68
CA VAL A 21 16.42 -21.57 10.54
C VAL A 21 16.78 -20.48 11.57
N GLY A 22 17.64 -20.82 12.53
CA GLY A 22 18.00 -19.96 13.62
C GLY A 22 18.51 -18.61 13.15
N TYR A 23 17.68 -17.57 13.33
CA TYR A 23 18.11 -16.21 13.16
C TYR A 23 19.00 -15.80 14.32
N PRO A 24 20.11 -15.10 14.09
CA PRO A 24 20.88 -14.51 15.18
C PRO A 24 19.93 -13.58 15.94
N THR A 25 19.85 -13.76 17.25
CA THR A 25 19.15 -12.85 18.16
C THR A 25 19.82 -11.47 18.07
N GLN A 26 19.18 -10.56 17.33
CA GLN A 26 19.64 -9.17 17.30
C GLN A 26 19.53 -8.56 18.70
N THR A 27 20.55 -7.85 19.10
CA THR A 27 20.54 -7.08 20.34
C THR A 27 19.64 -5.86 20.19
N LYS A 28 19.03 -5.40 21.28
CA LYS A 28 18.12 -4.24 21.31
C LYS A 28 18.71 -2.94 20.71
N GLU A 29 20.00 -2.89 20.46
CA GLU A 29 20.73 -1.73 19.96
C GLU A 29 20.60 -1.53 18.45
N ASP A 30 20.17 -2.56 17.69
CA ASP A 30 20.05 -2.47 16.23
C ASP A 30 18.70 -1.92 15.74
N ILE A 31 17.76 -1.66 16.65
CA ILE A 31 16.44 -1.12 16.33
C ILE A 31 16.44 0.38 16.61
N PHE A 32 17.21 1.14 15.85
CA PHE A 32 17.12 2.60 15.91
C PHE A 32 15.97 3.07 14.98
N ASP A 33 14.77 3.13 15.51
CA ASP A 33 13.67 3.93 14.98
C ASP A 33 13.50 5.15 15.88
N PRO A 34 14.01 6.33 15.50
CA PRO A 34 13.90 7.55 16.33
C PRO A 34 12.45 8.02 16.49
N LEU A 35 11.51 7.46 15.72
CA LEU A 35 10.08 7.74 15.83
C LEU A 35 9.37 6.75 16.75
N ASN A 36 10.03 5.63 17.10
CA ASN A 36 9.35 4.52 17.73
C ASN A 36 10.17 3.77 18.78
N GLU A 37 10.70 4.45 19.77
CA GLU A 37 11.34 3.79 20.93
C GLU A 37 10.44 2.74 21.62
N LYS A 38 9.12 2.69 21.30
CA LYS A 38 8.13 1.79 21.91
C LYS A 38 6.96 1.41 21.00
N GLY A 39 7.09 1.45 19.68
CA GLY A 39 5.93 1.25 18.79
C GLY A 39 4.91 2.41 18.83
N ILE A 40 5.30 3.61 19.29
CA ILE A 40 4.42 4.77 19.43
C ILE A 40 4.69 5.73 18.29
N HIS A 41 3.77 5.79 17.33
CA HIS A 41 3.82 6.82 16.30
C HIS A 41 3.31 8.15 16.83
N PRO A 42 3.96 9.27 16.49
CA PRO A 42 3.49 10.58 16.91
C PRO A 42 2.10 10.87 16.33
N ILE A 43 1.21 11.33 17.20
CA ILE A 43 -0.17 11.65 16.87
C ILE A 43 -0.23 13.04 16.25
N LEU A 44 -1.15 13.26 15.29
CA LEU A 44 -1.40 14.59 14.76
C LEU A 44 -1.78 15.57 15.87
N LYS A 45 -1.10 16.70 15.90
CA LYS A 45 -1.38 17.79 16.86
C LYS A 45 -2.72 18.49 16.55
N LYS A 46 -3.16 18.47 15.29
CA LYS A 46 -4.39 19.11 14.81
C LYS A 46 -5.00 18.29 13.70
N ASP A 47 -6.30 17.98 13.79
CA ASP A 47 -7.05 17.28 12.74
C ASP A 47 -7.22 18.20 11.48
N HIS A 48 -7.50 17.57 10.37
CA HIS A 48 -7.79 18.22 9.08
C HIS A 48 -9.17 17.77 8.52
N PRO A 49 -9.82 18.61 7.69
CA PRO A 49 -11.20 18.34 7.25
C PRO A 49 -11.33 17.28 6.17
N TYR A 50 -10.21 16.80 5.60
CA TYR A 50 -10.23 15.92 4.45
C TYR A 50 -10.45 14.46 4.87
N ILE A 51 -11.13 13.68 4.02
CA ILE A 51 -11.00 12.22 4.02
C ILE A 51 -9.61 11.94 3.46
N PHE A 52 -8.76 11.30 4.25
CA PHE A 52 -7.48 10.80 3.77
C PHE A 52 -7.54 9.27 3.69
N ILE A 53 -7.37 8.76 2.47
CA ILE A 53 -7.26 7.34 2.17
C ILE A 53 -5.80 7.07 1.84
N ASP A 54 -5.13 6.32 2.70
CA ASP A 54 -3.83 5.77 2.40
C ASP A 54 -4.02 4.43 1.70
N SER A 55 -3.72 4.39 0.42
CA SER A 55 -4.05 3.24 -0.43
C SER A 55 -3.06 2.08 -0.36
N CYS A 56 -1.97 2.24 0.37
CA CYS A 56 -1.07 1.14 0.75
C CYS A 56 -0.28 1.52 1.99
N MET A 57 -0.40 0.72 3.01
CA MET A 57 0.40 0.82 4.21
C MET A 57 0.42 -0.51 4.97
N GLN A 58 1.28 -0.61 5.97
CA GLN A 58 1.48 -1.80 6.76
C GLN A 58 1.15 -1.52 8.23
N ILE A 59 0.43 -2.44 8.88
CA ILE A 59 0.18 -2.37 10.32
C ILE A 59 0.70 -3.66 10.95
N TRP A 60 1.63 -3.50 11.88
CA TRP A 60 2.24 -4.61 12.58
C TRP A 60 1.56 -4.89 13.91
N PRO A 61 1.70 -6.11 14.49
CA PRO A 61 0.96 -6.53 15.69
C PRO A 61 1.15 -5.66 16.93
N ASP A 62 2.29 -4.98 17.05
CA ASP A 62 2.62 -4.06 18.13
C ASP A 62 2.11 -2.62 17.90
N ALA A 63 1.42 -2.37 16.77
CA ALA A 63 0.82 -1.08 16.48
C ALA A 63 -0.18 -0.63 17.57
N GLN A 64 -0.22 0.68 17.79
CA GLN A 64 -1.17 1.26 18.74
C GLN A 64 -2.53 1.49 18.10
N PHE A 65 -3.28 0.41 17.92
CA PHE A 65 -4.59 0.42 17.24
C PHE A 65 -5.61 1.37 17.88
N GLN A 66 -5.52 1.60 19.21
CA GLN A 66 -6.37 2.56 19.91
C GLN A 66 -6.19 4.00 19.42
N ASP A 67 -5.03 4.33 18.85
CA ASP A 67 -4.71 5.66 18.37
C ASP A 67 -4.81 5.81 16.84
N ALA A 68 -5.15 4.75 16.10
CA ALA A 68 -5.19 4.77 14.65
C ALA A 68 -6.06 5.91 14.06
N HIS A 69 -7.17 6.24 14.71
CA HIS A 69 -8.04 7.35 14.31
C HIS A 69 -7.40 8.75 14.51
N ARG A 70 -6.28 8.84 15.24
CA ARG A 70 -5.57 10.10 15.59
C ARG A 70 -4.39 10.42 14.68
N TYR A 71 -4.06 9.55 13.73
CA TYR A 71 -2.96 9.78 12.78
C TYR A 71 -3.36 10.58 11.53
N GLY A 72 -4.61 11.06 11.47
CA GLY A 72 -5.10 11.87 10.35
C GLY A 72 -5.55 11.07 9.14
N VAL A 73 -5.36 9.76 9.12
CA VAL A 73 -5.84 8.87 8.06
C VAL A 73 -7.26 8.41 8.39
N THR A 74 -8.15 8.48 7.41
CA THR A 74 -9.55 8.03 7.56
C THR A 74 -9.70 6.56 7.19
N SER A 75 -8.97 6.11 6.16
CA SER A 75 -9.00 4.72 5.70
C SER A 75 -7.58 4.24 5.38
N TYR A 76 -7.17 3.18 6.03
CA TYR A 76 -5.91 2.51 5.83
C TYR A 76 -6.10 1.30 4.92
N ALA A 77 -5.53 1.31 3.71
CA ALA A 77 -5.45 0.10 2.91
C ALA A 77 -4.28 -0.74 3.42
N VAL A 78 -4.59 -1.65 4.34
CA VAL A 78 -3.60 -2.51 4.98
C VAL A 78 -3.27 -3.70 4.10
N THR A 79 -1.99 -4.05 4.01
CA THR A 79 -1.57 -5.35 3.49
C THR A 79 -2.07 -6.42 4.46
N ALA A 80 -3.17 -7.08 4.07
CA ALA A 80 -3.92 -7.92 5.01
C ALA A 80 -3.17 -9.19 5.40
N TRP A 81 -2.30 -9.72 4.52
CA TRP A 81 -1.41 -10.88 4.75
C TRP A 81 -0.16 -10.78 3.88
N ASN A 82 0.83 -11.63 4.12
CA ASN A 82 2.05 -11.63 3.33
C ASN A 82 1.79 -12.03 1.86
N PRO A 83 2.54 -11.46 0.89
CA PRO A 83 2.26 -11.65 -0.53
C PRO A 83 2.14 -13.09 -1.00
N HIS A 84 2.92 -14.01 -0.44
CA HIS A 84 2.98 -15.41 -0.87
C HIS A 84 2.25 -16.38 0.07
N ASP A 85 1.42 -15.86 0.98
CA ASP A 85 0.65 -16.68 1.90
C ASP A 85 -0.39 -17.54 1.16
N THR A 86 -0.61 -18.73 1.69
CA THR A 86 -1.65 -19.66 1.25
C THR A 86 -3.04 -19.21 1.68
N LEU A 87 -4.09 -19.84 1.16
CA LEU A 87 -5.46 -19.46 1.50
C LEU A 87 -5.78 -19.56 2.99
N ASP A 88 -5.28 -20.57 3.68
CA ASP A 88 -5.49 -20.75 5.12
C ASP A 88 -4.88 -19.61 5.93
N LEU A 89 -3.65 -19.20 5.62
CA LEU A 89 -3.01 -18.04 6.24
C LEU A 89 -3.75 -16.73 5.92
N ALA A 90 -4.19 -16.57 4.68
CA ALA A 90 -5.00 -15.41 4.29
C ALA A 90 -6.33 -15.34 5.06
N LEU A 91 -7.00 -16.47 5.30
CA LEU A 91 -8.23 -16.53 6.09
C LEU A 91 -7.99 -16.21 7.57
N GLU A 92 -6.92 -16.75 8.17
CA GLU A 92 -6.54 -16.40 9.54
C GLU A 92 -6.24 -14.91 9.70
N ALA A 93 -5.49 -14.34 8.74
CA ALA A 93 -5.17 -12.93 8.73
C ALA A 93 -6.42 -12.04 8.58
N LEU A 94 -7.37 -12.39 7.70
CA LEU A 94 -8.65 -11.68 7.61
C LEU A 94 -9.40 -11.72 8.94
N MET A 95 -9.46 -12.88 9.61
CA MET A 95 -10.12 -13.00 10.92
C MET A 95 -9.40 -12.17 11.99
N PHE A 96 -8.07 -12.06 11.94
CA PHE A 96 -7.29 -11.18 12.81
C PHE A 96 -7.75 -9.71 12.66
N TRP A 97 -7.89 -9.19 11.44
CA TRP A 97 -8.33 -7.81 11.22
C TRP A 97 -9.75 -7.56 11.72
N HIS A 98 -10.65 -8.53 11.58
CA HIS A 98 -11.98 -8.45 12.16
C HIS A 98 -11.96 -8.47 13.70
N LEU A 99 -11.04 -9.22 14.31
CA LEU A 99 -10.83 -9.22 15.76
C LEU A 99 -10.32 -7.87 16.25
N ILE A 100 -9.35 -7.27 15.54
CA ILE A 100 -8.83 -5.93 15.84
C ILE A 100 -9.95 -4.90 15.77
N ALA A 101 -10.75 -4.88 14.70
CA ALA A 101 -11.86 -3.96 14.57
C ALA A 101 -12.92 -4.11 15.68
N ARG A 102 -13.15 -5.34 16.17
CA ARG A 102 -14.04 -5.57 17.34
C ARG A 102 -13.45 -5.12 18.66
N LYS A 103 -12.12 -5.23 18.81
CA LYS A 103 -11.42 -4.85 20.05
C LYS A 103 -11.30 -3.33 20.21
N TYR A 104 -11.12 -2.62 19.12
CA TYR A 104 -10.89 -1.18 19.12
C TYR A 104 -12.09 -0.46 18.48
N PRO A 105 -12.99 0.16 19.27
CA PRO A 105 -14.28 0.70 18.78
C PRO A 105 -14.13 1.90 17.83
N ASP A 106 -12.93 2.48 17.74
CA ASP A 106 -12.62 3.58 16.82
C ASP A 106 -12.06 3.09 15.47
N LEU A 107 -12.00 1.76 15.30
CA LEU A 107 -11.66 1.11 14.02
C LEU A 107 -12.84 0.26 13.52
N SER A 108 -12.99 0.17 12.21
CA SER A 108 -13.92 -0.76 11.56
C SER A 108 -13.36 -1.25 10.24
N VAL A 109 -13.68 -2.49 9.85
CA VAL A 109 -13.39 -2.97 8.49
C VAL A 109 -14.33 -2.27 7.52
N VAL A 110 -13.81 -1.81 6.38
CA VAL A 110 -14.59 -1.13 5.35
C VAL A 110 -15.21 -2.14 4.38
N TYR A 111 -16.49 -1.94 4.08
CA TYR A 111 -17.21 -2.68 3.03
C TYR A 111 -17.71 -1.74 1.93
N THR A 112 -18.07 -0.51 2.28
CA THR A 112 -18.65 0.48 1.38
C THR A 112 -18.02 1.84 1.56
N VAL A 113 -18.17 2.70 0.57
CA VAL A 113 -17.72 4.11 0.69
C VAL A 113 -18.40 4.87 1.83
N ASP A 114 -19.61 4.46 2.22
CA ASP A 114 -20.33 5.11 3.31
C ASP A 114 -19.72 4.79 4.68
N ASP A 115 -19.04 3.65 4.81
CA ASP A 115 -18.29 3.33 6.04
C ASP A 115 -17.14 4.33 6.25
N ILE A 116 -16.44 4.69 5.18
CA ILE A 116 -15.37 5.71 5.23
C ILE A 116 -15.94 7.10 5.57
N LYS A 117 -17.07 7.49 4.95
CA LYS A 117 -17.73 8.78 5.27
C LYS A 117 -18.19 8.82 6.72
N LYS A 118 -18.81 7.74 7.23
CA LYS A 118 -19.24 7.61 8.63
C LYS A 118 -18.05 7.68 9.59
N ALA A 119 -16.93 7.01 9.26
CA ALA A 119 -15.72 7.05 10.07
C ALA A 119 -15.20 8.50 10.19
N LYS A 120 -15.03 9.21 9.08
CA LYS A 120 -14.59 10.63 9.11
C LYS A 120 -15.53 11.51 9.94
N LYS A 121 -16.85 11.38 9.74
CA LYS A 121 -17.85 12.13 10.50
C LYS A 121 -17.77 11.88 12.01
N ASN A 122 -17.48 10.63 12.40
CA ASN A 122 -17.43 10.20 13.80
C ASN A 122 -16.02 10.25 14.39
N LYS A 123 -15.04 10.83 13.69
CA LYS A 123 -13.61 10.87 14.10
C LYS A 123 -13.03 9.48 14.39
N LYS A 124 -13.37 8.52 13.55
CA LYS A 124 -12.90 7.13 13.57
C LYS A 124 -12.07 6.85 12.31
N ALA A 125 -11.44 5.68 12.26
CA ALA A 125 -10.72 5.19 11.10
C ALA A 125 -11.28 3.85 10.60
N THR A 126 -10.95 3.51 9.36
CA THR A 126 -11.32 2.23 8.76
C THR A 126 -10.12 1.46 8.27
N LEU A 127 -10.22 0.13 8.30
CA LEU A 127 -9.29 -0.81 7.70
C LEU A 127 -9.85 -1.29 6.37
N LEU A 128 -9.22 -0.89 5.26
CA LEU A 128 -9.49 -1.41 3.94
C LEU A 128 -8.56 -2.62 3.74
N LEU A 129 -9.12 -3.82 3.70
CA LEU A 129 -8.33 -5.03 3.58
C LEU A 129 -7.90 -5.21 2.13
N ALA A 130 -6.59 -5.22 1.89
CA ALA A 130 -5.98 -5.36 0.58
C ALA A 130 -5.01 -6.55 0.56
N SER A 131 -4.89 -7.22 -0.58
CA SER A 131 -3.85 -8.22 -0.82
C SER A 131 -2.86 -7.71 -1.86
N GLN A 132 -1.58 -7.87 -1.57
CA GLN A 132 -0.52 -7.53 -2.52
C GLN A 132 -0.12 -8.68 -3.44
N CYS A 133 -0.75 -9.86 -3.34
CA CYS A 133 -0.51 -10.97 -4.25
C CYS A 133 -1.74 -11.86 -4.38
N GLY A 134 -1.94 -12.43 -5.58
CA GLY A 134 -3.03 -13.34 -5.89
C GLY A 134 -2.69 -14.83 -5.72
N ASP A 135 -1.57 -15.19 -5.09
CA ASP A 135 -1.12 -16.59 -4.97
C ASP A 135 -2.13 -17.48 -4.26
N PHE A 136 -2.85 -16.96 -3.26
CA PHE A 136 -3.93 -17.66 -2.55
C PHE A 136 -5.06 -18.19 -3.47
N ILE A 137 -5.17 -17.68 -4.70
CA ILE A 137 -6.22 -18.07 -5.65
C ILE A 137 -6.00 -19.51 -6.15
N GLU A 138 -4.74 -19.92 -6.40
CA GLU A 138 -4.36 -21.30 -6.78
C GLU A 138 -5.25 -21.91 -7.89
N TYR A 139 -5.53 -21.20 -8.97
CA TYR A 139 -6.45 -21.60 -10.05
C TYR A 139 -7.92 -21.84 -9.64
N LYS A 140 -8.37 -21.33 -8.47
CA LYS A 140 -9.73 -21.50 -7.94
C LYS A 140 -10.44 -20.14 -7.84
N LEU A 141 -11.06 -19.70 -8.92
CA LEU A 141 -11.70 -18.37 -9.05
C LEU A 141 -12.69 -18.05 -7.93
N HIS A 142 -13.46 -19.05 -7.43
CA HIS A 142 -14.44 -18.86 -6.36
C HIS A 142 -13.83 -18.34 -5.05
N ARG A 143 -12.52 -18.46 -4.86
CA ARG A 143 -11.81 -17.89 -3.71
C ARG A 143 -11.84 -16.36 -3.70
N ILE A 144 -11.85 -15.75 -4.89
CA ILE A 144 -11.94 -14.29 -5.03
C ILE A 144 -13.28 -13.80 -4.43
N GLU A 145 -14.41 -14.42 -4.82
CA GLU A 145 -15.72 -14.05 -4.26
C GLU A 145 -15.78 -14.32 -2.76
N ALA A 146 -15.27 -15.46 -2.29
CA ALA A 146 -15.29 -15.82 -0.88
C ALA A 146 -14.54 -14.77 -0.03
N LEU A 147 -13.32 -14.38 -0.42
CA LEU A 147 -12.53 -13.40 0.33
C LEU A 147 -13.12 -11.99 0.21
N THR A 148 -13.72 -11.64 -0.93
CA THR A 148 -14.43 -10.37 -1.09
C THR A 148 -15.61 -10.27 -0.10
N LYS A 149 -16.37 -11.36 0.09
CA LYS A 149 -17.45 -11.43 1.11
C LYS A 149 -16.90 -11.32 2.53
N LEU A 150 -15.70 -11.79 2.78
CA LEU A 150 -15.00 -11.66 4.07
C LEU A 150 -14.34 -10.29 4.28
N GLY A 151 -14.44 -9.37 3.34
CA GLY A 151 -13.97 -7.99 3.50
C GLY A 151 -12.77 -7.59 2.66
N LEU A 152 -12.20 -8.48 1.84
CA LEU A 152 -11.17 -8.08 0.87
C LEU A 152 -11.75 -7.06 -0.12
N ARG A 153 -11.04 -5.93 -0.35
CA ARG A 153 -11.54 -4.83 -1.18
C ARG A 153 -10.60 -4.44 -2.32
N MET A 154 -9.34 -4.86 -2.26
CA MET A 154 -8.35 -4.55 -3.29
C MET A 154 -7.37 -5.72 -3.44
N LEU A 155 -6.94 -5.99 -4.67
CA LEU A 155 -6.05 -7.09 -5.02
C LEU A 155 -4.98 -6.63 -6.01
N ILE A 156 -3.71 -6.84 -5.66
CA ILE A 156 -2.59 -6.86 -6.59
C ILE A 156 -2.44 -8.32 -7.08
N PRO A 157 -2.50 -8.59 -8.38
CA PRO A 157 -2.44 -9.96 -8.91
C PRO A 157 -1.11 -10.68 -8.71
N ALA A 158 0.03 -9.96 -8.77
CA ALA A 158 1.37 -10.53 -8.57
C ALA A 158 2.28 -9.56 -7.82
N TYR A 159 3.16 -10.05 -6.93
CA TYR A 159 4.06 -9.23 -6.12
C TYR A 159 5.48 -9.24 -6.69
N SER A 160 5.83 -8.19 -7.41
CA SER A 160 7.16 -7.92 -7.98
C SER A 160 7.70 -8.96 -8.97
N LEU A 161 7.45 -10.22 -8.77
CA LEU A 161 7.81 -11.34 -9.67
C LEU A 161 6.55 -12.01 -10.21
N SER A 162 6.70 -12.69 -11.34
CA SER A 162 5.60 -13.41 -12.01
C SER A 162 5.04 -14.54 -11.15
N ASN A 163 3.73 -14.73 -11.28
CA ASN A 163 3.03 -15.90 -10.78
C ASN A 163 2.11 -16.49 -11.86
N HIS A 164 1.18 -17.36 -11.46
CA HIS A 164 0.22 -17.98 -12.38
C HIS A 164 -0.82 -17.02 -12.97
N ILE A 165 -0.84 -15.72 -12.55
CA ILE A 165 -1.80 -14.71 -13.00
C ILE A 165 -1.15 -13.78 -14.01
N CYS A 166 0.00 -13.18 -13.70
CA CYS A 166 0.68 -12.20 -14.56
C CYS A 166 2.15 -12.02 -14.20
N GLY A 167 2.87 -11.21 -14.97
CA GLY A 167 4.25 -10.81 -14.72
C GLY A 167 4.39 -9.69 -13.71
N GLY A 168 5.52 -9.68 -12.99
CA GLY A 168 5.91 -8.65 -12.02
C GLY A 168 6.92 -7.66 -12.59
N CYS A 169 7.14 -6.54 -11.89
CA CYS A 169 8.02 -5.46 -12.33
C CYS A 169 9.53 -5.79 -12.23
N LEU A 170 9.89 -6.86 -11.51
CA LEU A 170 11.27 -7.32 -11.36
C LEU A 170 11.61 -8.51 -12.25
N ASP A 171 10.67 -9.01 -13.05
CA ASP A 171 10.95 -10.06 -14.01
C ASP A 171 11.91 -9.58 -15.11
N LYS A 172 12.79 -10.46 -15.55
CA LYS A 172 13.66 -10.19 -16.72
C LYS A 172 12.83 -9.98 -17.98
N THR A 173 11.70 -10.67 -18.09
CA THR A 173 10.75 -10.56 -19.20
C THR A 173 9.36 -10.53 -18.64
N ASP A 174 8.68 -9.41 -18.81
CA ASP A 174 7.26 -9.27 -18.46
C ASP A 174 6.42 -10.06 -19.48
N GLN A 175 5.90 -11.19 -19.05
CA GLN A 175 5.10 -12.08 -19.91
C GLN A 175 3.67 -11.58 -20.14
N GLY A 176 3.22 -10.55 -19.42
CA GLY A 176 1.84 -10.07 -19.49
C GLY A 176 0.86 -10.93 -18.68
N LEU A 177 -0.40 -10.83 -19.04
CA LEU A 177 -1.52 -11.52 -18.38
C LEU A 177 -1.65 -12.95 -18.91
N THR A 178 -1.64 -13.95 -18.03
CA THR A 178 -1.86 -15.34 -18.43
C THR A 178 -3.33 -15.59 -18.82
N SER A 179 -3.61 -16.72 -19.46
CA SER A 179 -5.03 -17.11 -19.74
C SER A 179 -5.85 -17.23 -18.46
N PHE A 180 -5.25 -17.73 -17.37
CA PHE A 180 -5.91 -17.75 -16.06
C PHE A 180 -6.07 -16.33 -15.49
N GLY A 181 -5.05 -15.49 -15.65
CA GLY A 181 -5.10 -14.08 -15.24
C GLY A 181 -6.25 -13.32 -15.88
N GLN A 182 -6.60 -13.62 -17.13
CA GLN A 182 -7.77 -13.04 -17.78
C GLN A 182 -9.06 -13.36 -17.03
N LEU A 183 -9.23 -14.62 -16.60
CA LEU A 183 -10.39 -15.05 -15.80
C LEU A 183 -10.39 -14.39 -14.40
N VAL A 184 -9.22 -14.17 -13.81
CA VAL A 184 -9.09 -13.44 -12.53
C VAL A 184 -9.57 -12.00 -12.68
N VAL A 185 -9.19 -11.29 -13.75
CA VAL A 185 -9.66 -9.92 -14.03
C VAL A 185 -11.19 -9.88 -14.18
N ASP A 186 -11.75 -10.82 -14.94
CA ASP A 186 -13.21 -10.91 -15.16
C ASP A 186 -13.95 -11.18 -13.85
N GLU A 187 -13.42 -12.07 -13.02
CA GLU A 187 -14.01 -12.41 -11.73
C GLU A 187 -13.93 -11.25 -10.73
N CYS A 188 -12.80 -10.54 -10.66
CA CYS A 188 -12.68 -9.32 -9.85
C CYS A 188 -13.72 -8.27 -10.26
N ASN A 189 -13.90 -8.05 -11.55
CA ASN A 189 -14.95 -7.14 -12.08
C ASN A 189 -16.37 -7.62 -11.70
N ARG A 190 -16.61 -8.93 -11.78
CA ARG A 190 -17.91 -9.53 -11.44
C ARG A 190 -18.30 -9.33 -9.98
N VAL A 191 -17.34 -9.55 -9.07
CA VAL A 191 -17.62 -9.48 -7.62
C VAL A 191 -17.44 -8.07 -7.03
N GLY A 192 -16.85 -7.14 -7.78
CA GLY A 192 -16.57 -5.78 -7.31
C GLY A 192 -15.30 -5.69 -6.44
N LEU A 193 -14.30 -6.53 -6.72
CA LEU A 193 -12.97 -6.43 -6.11
C LEU A 193 -12.10 -5.50 -6.96
N LEU A 194 -11.56 -4.44 -6.35
CA LEU A 194 -10.71 -3.47 -7.04
C LEU A 194 -9.37 -4.10 -7.41
N LEU A 195 -9.01 -4.00 -8.70
CA LEU A 195 -7.69 -4.41 -9.20
C LEU A 195 -6.67 -3.29 -9.00
N ASP A 196 -5.52 -3.65 -8.44
CA ASP A 196 -4.36 -2.81 -8.23
C ASP A 196 -3.20 -3.31 -9.08
N CYS A 197 -2.64 -2.43 -9.90
CA CYS A 197 -1.56 -2.73 -10.82
C CYS A 197 -0.15 -2.40 -10.27
N SER A 198 -0.03 -2.00 -9.00
CA SER A 198 1.27 -1.84 -8.34
C SER A 198 2.03 -3.17 -8.34
N HIS A 199 3.35 -3.14 -8.33
CA HIS A 199 4.24 -4.32 -8.42
C HIS A 199 4.23 -5.07 -9.75
N LEU A 200 3.31 -4.77 -10.65
CA LEU A 200 3.21 -5.48 -11.94
C LEU A 200 4.19 -4.92 -12.96
N GLY A 201 4.58 -5.78 -13.90
CA GLY A 201 5.31 -5.36 -15.07
C GLY A 201 4.47 -4.44 -15.96
N LYS A 202 5.13 -3.69 -16.84
CA LYS A 202 4.47 -2.75 -17.74
C LYS A 202 3.41 -3.42 -18.61
N ARG A 203 3.77 -4.52 -19.27
CA ARG A 203 2.85 -5.26 -20.14
C ARG A 203 1.67 -5.83 -19.37
N SER A 204 1.96 -6.46 -18.21
CA SER A 204 0.94 -7.04 -17.34
C SER A 204 -0.08 -5.99 -16.89
N SER A 205 0.38 -4.83 -16.43
CA SER A 205 -0.51 -3.74 -16.00
C SER A 205 -1.35 -3.18 -17.15
N LEU A 206 -0.76 -2.96 -18.33
CA LEU A 206 -1.48 -2.46 -19.51
C LEU A 206 -2.54 -3.47 -19.99
N GLU A 207 -2.23 -4.78 -20.01
CA GLU A 207 -3.18 -5.81 -20.40
C GLU A 207 -4.36 -5.92 -19.39
N ILE A 208 -4.09 -5.78 -18.08
CA ILE A 208 -5.15 -5.71 -17.05
C ILE A 208 -6.01 -4.47 -17.25
N ILE A 209 -5.41 -3.29 -17.43
CA ILE A 209 -6.12 -2.03 -17.68
C ILE A 209 -7.00 -2.15 -18.92
N GLN A 210 -6.48 -2.72 -20.00
CA GLN A 210 -7.24 -2.92 -21.24
C GLN A 210 -8.43 -3.85 -21.02
N ARG A 211 -8.23 -5.00 -20.34
CA ARG A 211 -9.26 -6.02 -20.13
C ARG A 211 -10.32 -5.59 -19.13
N SER A 212 -9.92 -4.91 -18.05
CA SER A 212 -10.85 -4.53 -16.99
C SER A 212 -11.99 -3.65 -17.53
N GLN A 213 -13.21 -3.97 -17.14
CA GLN A 213 -14.39 -3.15 -17.43
C GLN A 213 -14.66 -2.10 -16.34
N GLN A 214 -13.92 -2.19 -15.24
CA GLN A 214 -13.97 -1.27 -14.12
C GLN A 214 -12.68 -0.43 -14.05
N PRO A 215 -12.70 0.72 -13.39
CA PRO A 215 -11.47 1.43 -13.03
C PRO A 215 -10.48 0.49 -12.31
N VAL A 216 -9.19 0.70 -12.56
CA VAL A 216 -8.09 0.07 -11.83
C VAL A 216 -7.26 1.14 -11.15
N VAL A 217 -6.40 0.75 -10.23
CA VAL A 217 -5.49 1.67 -9.54
C VAL A 217 -4.04 1.21 -9.64
N PHE A 218 -3.13 2.14 -9.42
CA PHE A 218 -1.81 1.87 -8.87
C PHE A 218 -1.85 2.40 -7.44
N SER A 219 -1.94 1.54 -6.44
CA SER A 219 -2.11 1.99 -5.06
C SER A 219 -0.89 2.72 -4.52
N HIS A 220 0.33 2.28 -4.90
CA HIS A 220 1.60 2.83 -4.45
C HIS A 220 2.68 2.64 -5.52
N SER A 221 2.91 3.69 -6.28
CA SER A 221 3.95 3.78 -7.31
C SER A 221 4.44 5.22 -7.38
N SER A 222 5.49 5.47 -8.17
CA SER A 222 5.91 6.83 -8.51
C SER A 222 6.14 6.93 -10.02
N THR A 223 6.60 8.09 -10.52
CA THR A 223 6.75 8.29 -11.97
C THR A 223 8.14 7.88 -12.44
N LYS A 224 8.22 6.99 -13.41
CA LYS A 224 9.48 6.51 -13.97
C LYS A 224 10.25 7.62 -14.72
N ALA A 225 9.54 8.61 -15.23
CA ALA A 225 10.13 9.76 -15.89
C ALA A 225 11.08 10.57 -14.98
N LEU A 226 10.81 10.61 -13.67
CA LEU A 226 11.66 11.31 -12.70
C LEU A 226 12.63 10.37 -11.99
N ALA A 227 12.23 9.14 -11.72
CA ALA A 227 13.02 8.16 -11.00
C ALA A 227 12.97 6.82 -11.74
N ASP A 228 14.08 6.46 -12.42
CA ASP A 228 14.20 5.19 -13.14
C ASP A 228 14.36 4.02 -12.15
N ASN A 229 13.23 3.61 -11.60
CA ASN A 229 13.10 2.52 -10.66
C ASN A 229 12.13 1.48 -11.24
N PRO A 230 12.40 0.17 -11.13
CA PRO A 230 11.51 -0.86 -11.68
C PRO A 230 10.11 -0.86 -11.06
N ARG A 231 9.93 -0.34 -9.82
CA ARG A 231 8.63 -0.19 -9.16
C ARG A 231 7.81 0.99 -9.69
N ASN A 232 8.44 1.91 -10.44
CA ASN A 232 7.80 3.11 -10.96
C ASN A 232 7.14 2.84 -12.32
N ILE A 233 6.08 3.59 -12.60
CA ILE A 233 5.28 3.48 -13.81
C ILE A 233 5.60 4.59 -14.80
N ASP A 234 5.54 4.26 -16.07
CA ASP A 234 5.79 5.22 -17.13
C ASP A 234 4.51 5.98 -17.57
N ASP A 235 4.71 6.98 -18.43
CA ASP A 235 3.63 7.85 -18.89
C ASP A 235 2.52 7.12 -19.67
N GLU A 236 2.86 5.98 -20.31
CA GLU A 236 1.86 5.16 -21.00
C GLU A 236 0.92 4.47 -20.01
N GLN A 237 1.49 3.90 -18.94
CA GLN A 237 0.72 3.28 -17.86
C GLN A 237 -0.17 4.31 -17.14
N ILE A 238 0.40 5.50 -16.85
CA ILE A 238 -0.33 6.62 -16.24
C ILE A 238 -1.52 7.04 -17.10
N LYS A 239 -1.31 7.27 -18.40
CA LYS A 239 -2.38 7.64 -19.35
C LYS A 239 -3.44 6.55 -19.49
N ALA A 240 -3.01 5.29 -19.56
CA ALA A 240 -3.93 4.15 -19.66
C ALA A 240 -4.84 4.03 -18.42
N CYS A 241 -4.25 4.15 -17.22
CA CYS A 241 -5.00 4.14 -15.97
C CYS A 241 -6.01 5.30 -15.90
N ALA A 242 -5.59 6.51 -16.25
CA ALA A 242 -6.45 7.70 -16.27
C ALA A 242 -7.61 7.56 -17.30
N ALA A 243 -7.34 7.00 -18.48
CA ALA A 243 -8.36 6.73 -19.50
C ALA A 243 -9.46 5.78 -18.99
N LYS A 244 -9.12 4.85 -18.09
CA LYS A 244 -10.06 3.97 -17.37
C LYS A 244 -10.67 4.62 -16.13
N LYS A 245 -10.46 5.93 -15.92
CA LYS A 245 -10.92 6.67 -14.72
C LYS A 245 -10.35 6.11 -13.41
N GLY A 246 -9.18 5.49 -13.48
CA GLY A 246 -8.47 4.95 -12.33
C GLY A 246 -7.82 6.01 -11.45
N VAL A 247 -6.95 5.57 -10.55
CA VAL A 247 -6.16 6.44 -9.65
C VAL A 247 -4.72 5.96 -9.58
N ILE A 248 -3.81 6.89 -9.65
CA ILE A 248 -2.37 6.70 -9.45
C ILE A 248 -2.04 7.15 -8.02
N GLY A 249 -1.88 6.20 -7.12
CA GLY A 249 -1.40 6.41 -5.76
C GLY A 249 0.11 6.61 -5.77
N LEU A 250 0.53 7.85 -5.55
CA LEU A 250 1.95 8.17 -5.47
C LEU A 250 2.48 7.89 -4.06
N SER A 251 3.71 7.36 -4.01
CA SER A 251 4.33 6.93 -2.76
C SER A 251 5.48 7.84 -2.37
N PRO A 252 5.54 8.31 -1.11
CA PRO A 252 6.68 9.02 -0.56
C PRO A 252 7.81 8.08 -0.14
N TRP A 253 7.77 6.80 -0.51
CA TRP A 253 8.86 5.87 -0.23
C TRP A 253 10.11 6.27 -1.00
N GLY A 254 11.19 6.56 -0.26
CA GLY A 254 12.39 7.17 -0.80
C GLY A 254 13.00 6.48 -2.02
N PRO A 255 13.15 5.13 -2.05
CA PRO A 255 13.68 4.44 -3.21
C PRO A 255 12.92 4.68 -4.52
N MET A 256 11.62 4.90 -4.46
CA MET A 256 10.79 5.20 -5.63
C MET A 256 10.70 6.70 -5.94
N THR A 257 11.00 7.55 -4.96
CA THR A 257 10.91 9.02 -5.10
C THR A 257 12.24 9.65 -5.49
N MET A 258 13.37 9.00 -5.16
CA MET A 258 14.70 9.53 -5.42
C MET A 258 14.95 9.64 -6.92
N LYS A 259 15.10 10.87 -7.41
CA LYS A 259 15.29 11.15 -8.84
C LYS A 259 16.54 10.48 -9.38
N THR A 260 16.52 10.12 -10.64
CA THR A 260 17.68 9.52 -11.33
C THR A 260 18.90 10.42 -11.23
N GLY A 261 20.00 9.89 -10.68
CA GLY A 261 21.24 10.64 -10.44
C GLY A 261 21.30 11.38 -9.10
N GLN A 262 20.23 11.45 -8.35
CA GLN A 262 20.23 12.02 -6.99
C GLN A 262 21.00 11.10 -6.03
N ILE A 263 21.75 11.69 -5.10
CA ILE A 263 22.51 10.97 -4.07
C ILE A 263 22.10 11.36 -2.63
N GLN A 264 21.33 12.43 -2.48
CA GLN A 264 20.77 12.85 -1.19
C GLN A 264 19.42 12.21 -0.96
N ARG A 265 19.05 12.07 0.31
CA ARG A 265 17.70 11.68 0.69
C ARG A 265 16.67 12.59 0.01
N PRO A 266 15.67 12.04 -0.69
CA PRO A 266 14.63 12.86 -1.28
C PRO A 266 13.79 13.54 -0.22
N THR A 267 13.24 14.69 -0.57
CA THR A 267 12.42 15.53 0.28
C THR A 267 10.94 15.44 -0.13
N ILE A 268 10.08 16.05 0.67
CA ILE A 268 8.67 16.23 0.32
C ILE A 268 8.49 17.03 -0.99
N ASP A 269 9.44 17.90 -1.35
CA ASP A 269 9.42 18.60 -2.65
C ASP A 269 9.62 17.62 -3.81
N ASP A 270 10.56 16.70 -3.67
CA ASP A 270 10.79 15.65 -4.67
C ASP A 270 9.55 14.77 -4.84
N PHE A 271 8.86 14.44 -3.74
CA PHE A 271 7.59 13.71 -3.80
C PHE A 271 6.50 14.50 -4.52
N ILE A 272 6.38 15.79 -4.27
CA ILE A 272 5.40 16.65 -4.97
C ILE A 272 5.73 16.80 -6.45
N ASP A 273 7.00 16.79 -6.84
CA ASP A 273 7.37 16.82 -8.25
C ASP A 273 6.83 15.58 -9.02
N HIS A 274 6.71 14.42 -8.38
CA HIS A 274 6.00 13.28 -8.97
C HIS A 274 4.49 13.55 -9.15
N ILE A 275 3.86 14.27 -8.21
CA ILE A 275 2.47 14.72 -8.34
C ILE A 275 2.36 15.72 -9.50
N ASP A 276 3.24 16.72 -9.55
CA ASP A 276 3.28 17.75 -10.60
C ASP A 276 3.45 17.11 -11.98
N HIS A 277 4.30 16.08 -12.11
CA HIS A 277 4.49 15.35 -13.37
C HIS A 277 3.17 14.72 -13.85
N VAL A 278 2.44 14.02 -12.98
CA VAL A 278 1.15 13.40 -13.34
C VAL A 278 0.11 14.47 -13.71
N VAL A 279 0.07 15.59 -12.97
CA VAL A 279 -0.84 16.70 -13.28
C VAL A 279 -0.51 17.35 -14.63
N GLN A 280 0.76 17.57 -14.93
CA GLN A 280 1.18 18.13 -16.22
C GLN A 280 0.87 17.16 -17.36
N LEU A 281 1.07 15.86 -17.17
CA LEU A 281 0.82 14.83 -18.17
C LEU A 281 -0.66 14.68 -18.51
N LEU A 282 -1.55 14.80 -17.51
CA LEU A 282 -2.99 14.53 -17.62
C LEU A 282 -3.86 15.79 -17.65
N GLY A 283 -3.31 16.97 -17.32
CA GLY A 283 -4.04 18.23 -17.22
C GLY A 283 -5.04 18.28 -16.05
N SER A 284 -4.95 17.37 -15.06
CA SER A 284 -5.95 17.27 -14.00
C SER A 284 -5.40 16.57 -12.75
N THR A 285 -5.94 16.92 -11.59
CA THR A 285 -5.73 16.21 -10.31
C THR A 285 -6.71 15.04 -10.09
N ASP A 286 -7.62 14.77 -11.02
CA ASP A 286 -8.71 13.76 -10.86
C ASP A 286 -8.23 12.31 -10.77
N TYR A 287 -6.96 12.06 -11.07
CA TYR A 287 -6.39 10.72 -11.17
C TYR A 287 -5.30 10.44 -10.15
N ILE A 288 -5.08 11.35 -9.19
CA ILE A 288 -4.00 11.24 -8.21
C ILE A 288 -4.54 10.81 -6.86
N GLY A 289 -3.82 9.92 -6.20
CA GLY A 289 -4.01 9.52 -4.82
C GLY A 289 -2.67 9.39 -4.09
N VAL A 290 -2.70 8.92 -2.87
CA VAL A 290 -1.51 8.67 -2.05
C VAL A 290 -1.57 7.25 -1.51
N GLY A 291 -0.47 6.52 -1.66
CA GLY A 291 -0.23 5.25 -1.00
C GLY A 291 1.15 5.30 -0.37
N THR A 292 1.17 5.49 0.94
CA THR A 292 2.42 5.91 1.59
C THR A 292 3.46 4.82 1.68
N ASP A 293 3.03 3.56 1.75
CA ASP A 293 3.87 2.42 2.11
C ASP A 293 4.56 2.59 3.49
N MET A 294 3.98 3.44 4.33
CA MET A 294 4.40 3.65 5.72
C MET A 294 3.97 2.49 6.60
N SER A 295 4.60 2.36 7.76
CA SER A 295 4.25 1.36 8.75
C SER A 295 3.67 1.99 10.02
N LEU A 296 2.69 1.31 10.63
CA LEU A 296 2.31 1.47 12.02
C LEU A 296 2.76 0.22 12.79
N GLY A 297 3.43 0.42 13.93
CA GLY A 297 4.12 -0.65 14.64
C GLY A 297 5.55 -0.87 14.12
N THR A 298 6.23 -1.85 14.70
CA THR A 298 7.62 -2.16 14.36
C THR A 298 7.71 -3.00 13.10
N TYR A 299 8.33 -2.47 12.07
CA TYR A 299 8.59 -3.21 10.85
C TYR A 299 9.46 -4.44 11.16
N PRO A 300 9.02 -5.65 10.81
CA PRO A 300 9.81 -6.86 11.10
C PRO A 300 11.10 -6.88 10.29
N ASP A 301 12.07 -7.63 10.80
CA ASP A 301 13.35 -7.82 10.14
C ASP A 301 13.23 -8.79 8.97
N HIS A 302 12.99 -8.24 7.80
CA HIS A 302 13.02 -8.96 6.53
C HIS A 302 14.16 -8.41 5.67
N GLU A 303 15.40 -8.75 6.04
CA GLU A 303 16.56 -8.35 5.24
C GLU A 303 16.68 -9.17 3.95
N TYR A 304 15.93 -10.29 3.87
CA TYR A 304 16.00 -11.23 2.76
C TYR A 304 14.62 -11.53 2.20
N ASP A 305 14.56 -11.76 0.90
CA ASP A 305 13.36 -12.28 0.26
C ASP A 305 13.19 -13.79 0.55
N PRO A 306 12.09 -14.43 0.10
CA PRO A 306 11.86 -15.86 0.31
C PRO A 306 12.95 -16.78 -0.25
N TRP A 307 13.81 -16.27 -1.13
CA TRP A 307 14.90 -17.02 -1.78
C TRP A 307 16.27 -16.75 -1.13
N GLY A 308 16.33 -15.98 -0.03
CA GLY A 308 17.56 -15.68 0.70
C GLY A 308 18.40 -14.56 0.11
N GLU A 309 17.85 -13.80 -0.86
CA GLU A 309 18.51 -12.62 -1.41
C GLU A 309 18.14 -11.37 -0.59
N PRO A 310 19.01 -10.34 -0.56
CA PRO A 310 18.65 -9.08 0.10
C PRO A 310 17.35 -8.52 -0.47
N ALA A 311 16.35 -8.37 0.40
CA ALA A 311 15.03 -7.91 0.02
C ALA A 311 15.11 -6.57 -0.73
N TYR A 312 14.45 -6.52 -1.89
CA TYR A 312 14.33 -5.30 -2.70
C TYR A 312 15.66 -4.71 -3.22
N LYS A 313 16.75 -5.50 -3.32
CA LYS A 313 18.06 -4.97 -3.80
C LYS A 313 17.96 -4.26 -5.15
N ASP A 314 17.14 -4.76 -6.07
CA ASP A 314 16.96 -4.19 -7.40
C ASP A 314 16.15 -2.87 -7.37
N VAL A 315 15.34 -2.67 -6.33
CA VAL A 315 14.57 -1.45 -6.11
C VAL A 315 15.34 -0.44 -5.29
N THR A 316 16.08 -0.90 -4.28
CA THR A 316 16.71 -0.04 -3.27
C THR A 316 18.21 0.16 -3.46
N GLY A 317 18.83 -0.50 -4.42
CA GLY A 317 20.29 -0.57 -4.56
C GLY A 317 21.01 0.79 -4.54
N THR A 318 20.57 1.74 -5.36
CA THR A 318 21.13 3.10 -5.39
C THR A 318 20.82 3.85 -4.09
N TYR A 319 19.61 3.69 -3.57
CA TYR A 319 19.19 4.31 -2.30
C TYR A 319 20.00 3.77 -1.12
N ASN A 320 20.16 2.45 -1.03
CA ASN A 320 20.95 1.79 0.00
C ASN A 320 22.40 2.26 0.00
N LYS A 321 22.94 2.53 -1.19
CA LYS A 321 24.32 3.00 -1.33
C LYS A 321 24.54 4.42 -0.82
N HIS A 322 23.56 5.31 -0.97
CA HIS A 322 23.76 6.74 -0.74
C HIS A 322 23.04 7.27 0.50
N VAL A 323 21.90 6.67 0.88
CA VAL A 323 21.06 7.21 1.96
C VAL A 323 21.08 6.31 3.19
N THR A 324 20.52 5.11 3.12
CA THR A 324 20.50 4.16 4.25
C THR A 324 20.30 2.73 3.77
N PRO A 325 21.10 1.78 4.22
CA PRO A 325 20.87 0.36 3.98
C PRO A 325 19.74 -0.20 4.86
N ASN A 326 19.36 0.49 5.93
CA ASN A 326 18.36 -0.02 6.89
C ASN A 326 16.94 0.24 6.39
N ILE A 327 16.24 -0.82 6.00
CA ILE A 327 14.86 -0.77 5.51
C ILE A 327 13.86 -0.27 6.57
N ARG A 328 14.18 -0.39 7.85
CA ARG A 328 13.33 0.06 8.96
C ARG A 328 13.54 1.52 9.31
N SER A 329 14.66 2.11 8.86
CA SER A 329 14.97 3.49 9.15
C SER A 329 13.92 4.44 8.58
N PRO A 330 13.47 5.48 9.32
CA PRO A 330 12.65 6.56 8.79
C PRO A 330 13.27 7.26 7.57
N LEU A 331 14.59 7.14 7.40
CA LEU A 331 15.28 7.64 6.20
C LEU A 331 14.82 6.96 4.91
N ARG A 332 14.09 5.83 4.99
CA ARG A 332 13.46 5.19 3.82
C ARG A 332 12.31 6.00 3.24
N MET A 333 11.72 6.90 4.01
CA MET A 333 10.70 7.82 3.54
C MET A 333 11.34 9.16 3.15
N VAL A 334 10.64 9.96 2.37
CA VAL A 334 11.10 11.33 2.04
C VAL A 334 11.19 12.19 3.30
N ASP A 335 12.14 13.14 3.30
CA ASP A 335 12.24 14.11 4.38
C ASP A 335 11.04 15.07 4.36
N GLY A 336 10.45 15.31 5.54
CA GLY A 336 9.25 16.16 5.70
C GLY A 336 7.90 15.45 5.49
N PHE A 337 7.89 14.17 5.03
CA PHE A 337 6.72 13.30 5.02
C PHE A 337 7.15 11.84 5.22
N SER A 338 7.71 11.55 6.39
CA SER A 338 8.25 10.25 6.75
C SER A 338 7.35 9.45 7.71
N ASN A 339 6.31 10.06 8.22
CA ASN A 339 5.34 9.45 9.14
C ASN A 339 4.01 10.21 9.13
N TYR A 340 2.98 9.64 9.74
CA TYR A 340 1.64 10.23 9.73
C TYR A 340 1.51 11.54 10.53
N ALA A 341 2.38 11.83 11.48
CA ALA A 341 2.38 13.14 12.15
C ALA A 341 2.72 14.30 11.21
N GLU A 342 3.33 13.98 10.07
CA GLU A 342 3.73 14.94 9.03
C GLU A 342 2.69 15.11 7.90
N VAL A 343 1.51 14.50 8.01
CA VAL A 343 0.40 14.68 7.04
C VAL A 343 0.07 16.15 6.83
N LEU A 344 0.14 16.98 7.88
CA LEU A 344 -0.11 18.42 7.76
C LEU A 344 0.96 19.12 6.92
N ASN A 345 2.23 18.70 7.02
CA ASN A 345 3.32 19.23 6.18
C ASN A 345 2.99 18.97 4.69
N PHE A 346 2.52 17.75 4.38
CA PHE A 346 2.13 17.40 3.01
C PHE A 346 0.97 18.26 2.50
N ILE A 347 -0.08 18.44 3.30
CA ILE A 347 -1.22 19.28 2.95
C ILE A 347 -0.78 20.73 2.72
N GLU A 348 0.03 21.29 3.62
CA GLU A 348 0.54 22.67 3.49
C GLU A 348 1.44 22.81 2.27
N LYS A 349 2.26 21.80 1.98
CA LYS A 349 3.16 21.84 0.84
C LYS A 349 2.39 21.83 -0.48
N LEU A 350 1.37 20.98 -0.63
CA LEU A 350 0.46 21.00 -1.77
C LEU A 350 -0.14 22.42 -1.97
N LYS A 351 -0.65 23.04 -0.90
CA LYS A 351 -1.21 24.39 -0.97
C LYS A 351 -0.17 25.44 -1.37
N LYS A 352 1.05 25.36 -0.85
CA LYS A 352 2.16 26.25 -1.24
C LYS A 352 2.56 26.10 -2.71
N LYS A 353 2.41 24.91 -3.29
CA LYS A 353 2.63 24.64 -4.73
C LYS A 353 1.47 25.13 -5.61
N GLY A 354 0.37 25.63 -5.03
CA GLY A 354 -0.76 26.19 -5.77
C GLY A 354 -1.97 25.25 -5.91
N TYR A 355 -1.93 24.05 -5.33
CA TYR A 355 -3.10 23.17 -5.29
C TYR A 355 -4.18 23.76 -4.38
N GLY A 356 -5.36 24.02 -4.95
CA GLY A 356 -6.51 24.51 -4.20
C GLY A 356 -7.11 23.46 -3.26
N ASP A 357 -8.03 23.90 -2.39
CA ASP A 357 -8.69 22.99 -1.44
C ASP A 357 -9.40 21.82 -2.13
N THR A 358 -9.96 22.05 -3.32
CA THR A 358 -10.58 21.02 -4.15
C THR A 358 -9.56 19.97 -4.60
N ASP A 359 -8.38 20.39 -5.03
CA ASP A 359 -7.32 19.49 -5.48
C ASP A 359 -6.77 18.67 -4.31
N VAL A 360 -6.50 19.31 -3.17
CA VAL A 360 -6.08 18.63 -1.95
C VAL A 360 -7.10 17.57 -1.53
N ARG A 361 -8.39 17.89 -1.60
CA ARG A 361 -9.49 16.96 -1.29
C ARG A 361 -9.53 15.76 -2.23
N LYS A 362 -9.29 15.98 -3.53
CA LYS A 362 -9.18 14.91 -4.53
C LYS A 362 -7.98 14.01 -4.28
N ILE A 363 -6.79 14.59 -4.11
CA ILE A 363 -5.52 13.88 -3.91
C ILE A 363 -5.54 13.04 -2.63
N LEU A 364 -6.05 13.58 -1.51
CA LEU A 364 -6.05 12.85 -0.25
C LEU A 364 -7.04 11.67 -0.22
N GLY A 365 -8.12 11.70 -1.00
CA GLY A 365 -9.04 10.57 -0.96
C GLY A 365 -10.25 10.66 -1.87
N GLY A 366 -10.61 11.86 -2.35
CA GLY A 366 -11.79 12.05 -3.20
C GLY A 366 -11.78 11.18 -4.46
N ASN A 367 -10.60 11.03 -5.08
CA ASN A 367 -10.43 10.20 -6.26
C ASN A 367 -10.61 8.71 -5.96
N TYR A 368 -10.08 8.23 -4.82
CA TYR A 368 -10.32 6.86 -4.37
C TYR A 368 -11.80 6.62 -4.04
N MET A 369 -12.45 7.56 -3.35
CA MET A 369 -13.89 7.46 -3.06
C MET A 369 -14.72 7.30 -4.35
N ARG A 370 -14.35 8.02 -5.41
CA ARG A 370 -14.96 7.88 -6.75
C ARG A 370 -14.77 6.47 -7.32
N VAL A 371 -13.54 5.95 -7.31
CA VAL A 371 -13.24 4.60 -7.82
C VAL A 371 -13.94 3.53 -6.98
N PHE A 372 -13.87 3.62 -5.67
CA PHE A 372 -14.52 2.66 -4.77
C PHE A 372 -16.04 2.61 -4.98
N SER A 373 -16.68 3.77 -5.18
CA SER A 373 -18.13 3.83 -5.44
C SER A 373 -18.54 3.22 -6.79
N GLN A 374 -17.62 3.10 -7.73
CA GLN A 374 -17.88 2.47 -9.04
C GLN A 374 -17.63 0.96 -9.01
N VAL A 375 -16.62 0.52 -8.26
CA VAL A 375 -16.13 -0.86 -8.29
C VAL A 375 -16.79 -1.73 -7.23
N TRP A 376 -16.89 -1.26 -5.99
CA TRP A 376 -17.41 -2.08 -4.88
C TRP A 376 -18.92 -2.30 -5.00
N LYS A 377 -19.34 -3.56 -4.80
CA LYS A 377 -20.73 -4.01 -4.86
C LYS A 377 -21.24 -4.38 -3.48
#